data_58739a88a2a0415df0bb6e45351b5bce
#
_entry.id   58739a88a2a0415df0bb6e45351b5bce
#
_cell.length_a   1.000
_cell.length_b   1.000
_cell.length_c   1.000
_cell.angle_alpha   90.00
_cell.angle_beta   90.00
_cell.angle_gamma   90.00
#
_symmetry.space_group_name_H-M   'P 1'
#
loop_
_entity.id
_entity.type
_entity.pdbx_description
1 polymer ?
#
loop_
_entity_poly.entity_id
_entity_poly.type
_entity_poly.pdbx_seq_one_letter_code
_entity_poly.pdbx_strand_id
1 'polypeptide(L)'
;SLFLINSGAEANENALKLASFHTGKDRMIAFKGAFHGRTSGAVAVTDNPKYSAPFNSHHNVTFLPLNDIEAVKAELVKGDVAGVIIEGIQGVGGIVIPDDRFMRDLRQATKEAGVVLILDEIQSGYGRSGRFFAHQWAGIKPDIVTMAKGMANGFPIGGVLISPEFEATKGMLGTTFGGNYLAMAAANAVADIFKEENLVANALEVGDYLKTSIPASPRIREVRGRGLMVGIEFNEPIAEIRGRLLYEKHIFTGVSGKNMIRLLAPLTLTKADVDIFIDALKEVL
;
A
#
# COMPACT_ATOMS: atom_id res chain seq x y z
N SER A 1 18.18 7.14 -6.41
CA SER A 1 18.09 6.40 -7.70
C SER A 1 16.68 5.86 -7.93
N LEU A 2 16.35 5.52 -9.18
CA LEU A 2 15.10 4.90 -9.57
C LEU A 2 15.41 3.66 -10.43
N PHE A 3 14.84 2.50 -10.06
CA PHE A 3 14.88 1.29 -10.86
C PHE A 3 13.46 0.94 -11.34
N LEU A 4 13.26 0.89 -12.65
CA LEU A 4 11.96 0.67 -13.29
C LEU A 4 11.75 -0.80 -13.63
N ILE A 5 10.54 -1.28 -13.39
CA ILE A 5 10.09 -2.66 -13.58
C ILE A 5 8.63 -2.67 -14.05
N ASN A 6 7.92 -3.82 -14.00
CA ASN A 6 6.63 -3.97 -14.68
C ASN A 6 5.44 -4.14 -13.73
N SER A 7 5.69 -4.44 -12.46
CA SER A 7 4.61 -4.71 -11.49
C SER A 7 5.02 -4.39 -10.05
N GLY A 8 4.02 -4.31 -9.16
CA GLY A 8 4.26 -4.10 -7.73
C GLY A 8 4.98 -5.27 -7.06
N ALA A 9 4.66 -6.51 -7.46
CA ALA A 9 5.36 -7.68 -6.92
C ALA A 9 6.85 -7.67 -7.31
N GLU A 10 7.18 -7.32 -8.56
CA GLU A 10 8.59 -7.12 -8.96
C GLU A 10 9.26 -5.99 -8.18
N ALA A 11 8.52 -4.89 -7.89
CA ALA A 11 9.06 -3.80 -7.08
C ALA A 11 9.47 -4.29 -5.69
N ASN A 12 8.59 -5.02 -5.02
CA ASN A 12 8.87 -5.56 -3.70
C ASN A 12 9.97 -6.63 -3.73
N GLU A 13 10.01 -7.53 -4.73
CA GLU A 13 11.12 -8.48 -4.90
C GLU A 13 12.48 -7.76 -4.97
N ASN A 14 12.56 -6.72 -5.80
CA ASN A 14 13.80 -5.99 -5.96
C ASN A 14 14.15 -5.17 -4.70
N ALA A 15 13.17 -4.64 -3.98
CA ALA A 15 13.40 -3.93 -2.72
C ALA A 15 13.94 -4.87 -1.62
N LEU A 16 13.35 -6.06 -1.47
CA LEU A 16 13.83 -7.09 -0.53
C LEU A 16 15.25 -7.55 -0.88
N LYS A 17 15.52 -7.77 -2.17
CA LYS A 17 16.82 -8.15 -2.67
C LYS A 17 17.87 -7.06 -2.41
N LEU A 18 17.53 -5.79 -2.64
CA LEU A 18 18.42 -4.66 -2.34
C LEU A 18 18.73 -4.56 -0.85
N ALA A 19 17.72 -4.72 0.03
CA ALA A 19 17.94 -4.70 1.48
C ALA A 19 18.92 -5.81 1.91
N SER A 20 18.75 -7.00 1.36
CA SER A 20 19.66 -8.12 1.63
C SER A 20 21.09 -7.87 1.11
N PHE A 21 21.25 -7.35 -0.11
CA PHE A 21 22.56 -6.99 -0.64
C PHE A 21 23.26 -5.91 0.18
N HIS A 22 22.51 -4.87 0.59
CA HIS A 22 23.05 -3.74 1.33
C HIS A 22 23.54 -4.13 2.73
N THR A 23 22.81 -5.01 3.41
CA THR A 23 23.10 -5.39 4.80
C THR A 23 23.92 -6.68 4.92
N GLY A 24 23.99 -7.49 3.87
CA GLY A 24 24.57 -8.84 3.89
C GLY A 24 23.77 -9.86 4.72
N LYS A 25 22.50 -9.54 5.05
CA LYS A 25 21.60 -10.35 5.86
C LYS A 25 20.41 -10.86 5.01
N ASP A 26 19.64 -11.83 5.54
CA ASP A 26 18.55 -12.46 4.78
C ASP A 26 17.18 -12.39 5.46
N ARG A 27 17.12 -12.08 6.77
CA ARG A 27 15.85 -12.06 7.49
C ARG A 27 15.10 -10.75 7.27
N MET A 28 13.81 -10.86 6.94
CA MET A 28 12.90 -9.72 6.79
C MET A 28 11.87 -9.67 7.92
N ILE A 29 11.46 -8.47 8.28
CA ILE A 29 10.29 -8.23 9.13
C ILE A 29 9.17 -7.70 8.25
N ALA A 30 7.97 -8.27 8.41
CA ALA A 30 6.71 -7.82 7.84
C ALA A 30 5.63 -7.75 8.92
N PHE A 31 4.44 -7.25 8.60
CA PHE A 31 3.39 -7.04 9.60
C PHE A 31 2.15 -7.90 9.33
N LYS A 32 1.43 -8.26 10.40
CA LYS A 32 0.16 -8.96 10.31
C LYS A 32 -0.82 -8.20 9.43
N GLY A 33 -1.55 -8.93 8.58
CA GLY A 33 -2.49 -8.36 7.61
C GLY A 33 -1.84 -7.76 6.36
N ALA A 34 -0.52 -7.77 6.21
CA ALA A 34 0.18 -7.19 5.07
C ALA A 34 -0.04 -7.98 3.77
N PHE A 35 -0.03 -7.25 2.64
CA PHE A 35 -0.04 -7.82 1.29
C PHE A 35 0.98 -7.10 0.40
N HIS A 36 2.02 -7.82 -0.02
CA HIS A 36 3.11 -7.26 -0.83
C HIS A 36 3.24 -7.88 -2.23
N GLY A 37 2.46 -8.91 -2.53
CA GLY A 37 2.47 -9.56 -3.85
C GLY A 37 2.39 -11.07 -3.79
N ARG A 38 2.58 -11.72 -4.96
CA ARG A 38 2.44 -13.18 -5.11
C ARG A 38 3.64 -13.86 -5.76
N THR A 39 4.68 -13.14 -6.12
CA THR A 39 5.99 -13.71 -6.49
C THR A 39 6.70 -14.24 -5.25
N SER A 40 7.79 -14.98 -5.39
CA SER A 40 8.35 -15.77 -4.30
C SER A 40 8.69 -14.96 -3.04
N GLY A 41 9.51 -13.92 -3.14
CA GLY A 41 9.84 -13.07 -1.98
C GLY A 41 8.67 -12.19 -1.54
N ALA A 42 7.90 -11.65 -2.50
CA ALA A 42 6.74 -10.80 -2.17
C ALA A 42 5.63 -11.58 -1.44
N VAL A 43 5.40 -12.86 -1.79
CA VAL A 43 4.43 -13.70 -1.06
C VAL A 43 4.95 -14.12 0.31
N ALA A 44 6.26 -14.25 0.47
CA ALA A 44 6.87 -14.60 1.75
C ALA A 44 6.64 -13.51 2.83
N VAL A 45 6.60 -12.23 2.42
CA VAL A 45 6.30 -11.09 3.29
C VAL A 45 4.80 -10.71 3.30
N THR A 46 3.94 -11.50 2.64
CA THR A 46 2.48 -11.35 2.65
C THR A 46 1.86 -12.26 3.72
N ASP A 47 1.10 -11.68 4.67
CA ASP A 47 0.49 -12.43 5.77
C ASP A 47 -0.80 -13.15 5.34
N ASN A 48 -0.64 -14.13 4.44
CA ASN A 48 -1.74 -15.00 4.03
C ASN A 48 -1.23 -16.37 3.57
N PRO A 49 -1.33 -17.41 4.41
CA PRO A 49 -0.82 -18.74 4.10
C PRO A 49 -1.47 -19.39 2.87
N LYS A 50 -2.65 -18.92 2.45
CA LYS A 50 -3.32 -19.43 1.24
C LYS A 50 -2.64 -19.01 -0.06
N TYR A 51 -1.77 -17.99 -0.01
CA TYR A 51 -1.05 -17.51 -1.20
C TYR A 51 0.32 -18.15 -1.35
N SER A 52 0.86 -18.73 -0.27
CA SER A 52 2.17 -19.37 -0.27
C SER A 52 2.07 -20.85 -0.61
N ALA A 53 2.80 -21.26 -1.65
CA ALA A 53 3.02 -22.67 -1.97
C ALA A 53 4.24 -23.21 -1.21
N PRO A 54 4.42 -24.52 -1.06
CA PRO A 54 5.64 -25.10 -0.45
C PRO A 54 6.93 -24.58 -1.08
N PHE A 55 6.93 -24.33 -2.39
CA PHE A 55 8.06 -23.72 -3.11
C PHE A 55 8.46 -22.33 -2.61
N ASN A 56 7.51 -21.55 -2.05
CA ASN A 56 7.73 -20.19 -1.58
C ASN A 56 8.06 -20.10 -0.08
N SER A 57 8.13 -21.22 0.64
CA SER A 57 8.17 -21.26 2.11
C SER A 57 9.59 -21.21 2.71
N HIS A 58 10.62 -20.96 1.90
CA HIS A 58 12.02 -21.03 2.33
C HIS A 58 12.63 -19.67 2.73
N HIS A 59 11.86 -18.60 2.65
CA HIS A 59 12.33 -17.25 3.02
C HIS A 59 12.28 -17.04 4.54
N ASN A 60 13.30 -16.38 5.09
CA ASN A 60 13.38 -16.04 6.51
C ASN A 60 12.60 -14.76 6.80
N VAL A 61 11.36 -14.88 7.27
CA VAL A 61 10.47 -13.75 7.54
C VAL A 61 9.83 -13.87 8.93
N THR A 62 9.84 -12.77 9.66
CA THR A 62 9.15 -12.62 10.95
C THR A 62 7.96 -11.69 10.78
N PHE A 63 6.74 -12.15 11.12
CA PHE A 63 5.54 -11.32 11.13
C PHE A 63 5.25 -10.76 12.52
N LEU A 64 5.18 -9.44 12.64
CA LEU A 64 4.90 -8.73 13.87
C LEU A 64 3.51 -8.08 13.87
N PRO A 65 2.89 -7.83 15.03
CA PRO A 65 1.70 -7.01 15.11
C PRO A 65 1.97 -5.60 14.60
N LEU A 66 1.01 -5.01 13.87
CA LEU A 66 1.09 -3.61 13.49
C LEU A 66 0.99 -2.72 14.74
N ASN A 67 1.69 -1.59 14.75
CA ASN A 67 1.75 -0.62 15.85
C ASN A 67 2.42 -1.13 17.15
N ASP A 68 3.12 -2.26 17.11
CA ASP A 68 3.91 -2.79 18.24
C ASP A 68 5.41 -2.51 18.03
N ILE A 69 5.86 -1.32 18.46
CA ILE A 69 7.26 -0.92 18.31
C ILE A 69 8.20 -1.72 19.20
N GLU A 70 7.74 -2.19 20.35
CA GLU A 70 8.57 -2.97 21.26
C GLU A 70 8.85 -4.37 20.69
N ALA A 71 7.87 -4.99 20.02
CA ALA A 71 8.10 -6.22 19.28
C ALA A 71 9.12 -6.01 18.15
N VAL A 72 9.07 -4.88 17.44
CA VAL A 72 10.06 -4.56 16.40
C VAL A 72 11.46 -4.43 17.01
N LYS A 73 11.62 -3.63 18.06
CA LYS A 73 12.92 -3.44 18.72
C LYS A 73 13.50 -4.76 19.23
N ALA A 74 12.67 -5.64 19.82
CA ALA A 74 13.09 -6.95 20.29
C ALA A 74 13.64 -7.85 19.17
N GLU A 75 13.12 -7.70 17.93
CA GLU A 75 13.66 -8.42 16.79
C GLU A 75 14.93 -7.77 16.24
N LEU A 76 15.00 -6.44 16.20
CA LEU A 76 16.14 -5.71 15.65
C LEU A 76 17.44 -5.94 16.45
N VAL A 77 17.35 -6.10 17.78
CA VAL A 77 18.54 -6.34 18.63
C VAL A 77 19.21 -7.69 18.35
N LYS A 78 18.55 -8.64 17.67
CA LYS A 78 19.16 -9.92 17.27
C LYS A 78 20.25 -9.77 16.21
N GLY A 79 20.27 -8.64 15.49
CA GLY A 79 21.33 -8.27 14.57
C GLY A 79 21.32 -8.95 13.21
N ASP A 80 20.34 -9.78 12.89
CA ASP A 80 20.23 -10.60 11.67
C ASP A 80 19.19 -10.09 10.66
N VAL A 81 18.47 -9.00 10.97
CA VAL A 81 17.45 -8.42 10.11
C VAL A 81 18.09 -7.61 8.97
N ALA A 82 17.71 -7.91 7.73
CA ALA A 82 18.10 -7.16 6.53
C ALA A 82 17.20 -5.94 6.31
N GLY A 83 15.90 -6.12 6.44
CA GLY A 83 14.93 -5.06 6.17
C GLY A 83 13.59 -5.26 6.87
N VAL A 84 12.87 -4.16 6.99
CA VAL A 84 11.48 -4.11 7.44
C VAL A 84 10.65 -3.57 6.28
N ILE A 85 9.62 -4.32 5.85
CA ILE A 85 8.68 -3.89 4.81
C ILE A 85 7.32 -3.59 5.43
N ILE A 86 6.74 -2.45 5.06
CA ILE A 86 5.44 -2.00 5.56
C ILE A 86 4.67 -1.25 4.48
N GLU A 87 3.34 -1.46 4.39
CA GLU A 87 2.46 -0.63 3.58
C GLU A 87 2.22 0.73 4.26
N GLY A 88 2.19 1.82 3.49
CA GLY A 88 1.79 3.14 4.03
C GLY A 88 0.36 3.14 4.59
N ILE A 89 -0.53 2.34 3.97
CA ILE A 89 -1.85 1.93 4.47
C ILE A 89 -2.07 0.50 4.00
N GLN A 90 -2.36 -0.43 4.89
CA GLN A 90 -2.65 -1.81 4.51
C GLN A 90 -3.97 -1.89 3.72
N GLY A 91 -3.84 -2.11 2.42
CA GLY A 91 -5.00 -2.10 1.54
C GLY A 91 -5.84 -3.37 1.61
N VAL A 92 -5.22 -4.51 1.34
CA VAL A 92 -5.88 -5.84 1.37
C VAL A 92 -6.25 -6.23 2.80
N GLY A 93 -5.47 -5.82 3.78
CA GLY A 93 -5.72 -6.03 5.20
C GLY A 93 -6.94 -5.29 5.76
N GLY A 94 -7.62 -4.43 4.96
CA GLY A 94 -8.86 -3.76 5.36
C GLY A 94 -8.71 -2.26 5.64
N ILE A 95 -7.92 -1.57 4.86
CA ILE A 95 -7.66 -0.12 5.01
C ILE A 95 -7.17 0.18 6.43
N VAL A 96 -6.19 -0.60 6.91
CA VAL A 96 -5.60 -0.39 8.23
C VAL A 96 -4.47 0.63 8.11
N ILE A 97 -4.59 1.70 8.88
CA ILE A 97 -3.63 2.82 8.88
C ILE A 97 -2.65 2.60 10.02
N PRO A 98 -1.34 2.48 9.76
CA PRO A 98 -0.35 2.51 10.83
C PRO A 98 -0.37 3.84 11.57
N ASP A 99 -0.18 3.83 12.88
CA ASP A 99 -0.10 5.05 13.66
C ASP A 99 1.11 5.89 13.23
N ASP A 100 0.92 7.21 13.06
CA ASP A 100 2.01 8.10 12.64
C ASP A 100 3.17 8.11 13.65
N ARG A 101 2.87 7.90 14.94
CA ARG A 101 3.89 7.75 15.98
C ARG A 101 4.68 6.45 15.76
N PHE A 102 3.98 5.33 15.57
CA PHE A 102 4.62 4.05 15.28
C PHE A 102 5.54 4.14 14.05
N MET A 103 5.09 4.79 12.98
CA MET A 103 5.89 4.98 11.76
C MET A 103 7.18 5.77 12.02
N ARG A 104 7.10 6.82 12.86
CA ARG A 104 8.30 7.58 13.27
C ARG A 104 9.24 6.74 14.12
N ASP A 105 8.70 6.04 15.11
CA ASP A 105 9.49 5.18 16.00
C ASP A 105 10.11 4.01 15.23
N LEU A 106 9.39 3.43 14.25
CA LEU A 106 9.89 2.40 13.33
C LEU A 106 11.07 2.92 12.49
N ARG A 107 10.94 4.13 11.90
CA ARG A 107 12.03 4.75 11.14
C ARG A 107 13.27 4.96 12.00
N GLN A 108 13.09 5.44 13.23
CA GLN A 108 14.19 5.67 14.15
C GLN A 108 14.88 4.34 14.52
N ALA A 109 14.10 3.33 14.91
CA ALA A 109 14.63 2.04 15.32
C ALA A 109 15.38 1.32 14.18
N THR A 110 14.84 1.34 12.95
CA THR A 110 15.52 0.74 11.79
C THR A 110 16.81 1.46 11.46
N LYS A 111 16.84 2.80 11.54
CA LYS A 111 18.04 3.59 11.30
C LYS A 111 19.14 3.29 12.33
N GLU A 112 18.79 3.22 13.60
CA GLU A 112 19.74 2.93 14.69
C GLU A 112 20.31 1.51 14.58
N ALA A 113 19.50 0.55 14.10
CA ALA A 113 19.92 -0.84 13.91
C ALA A 113 20.66 -1.10 12.59
N GLY A 114 20.80 -0.09 11.70
CA GLY A 114 21.35 -0.29 10.35
C GLY A 114 20.54 -1.24 9.49
N VAL A 115 19.21 -1.23 9.65
CA VAL A 115 18.24 -2.08 8.94
C VAL A 115 17.46 -1.24 7.93
N VAL A 116 17.27 -1.78 6.72
CA VAL A 116 16.60 -1.08 5.63
C VAL A 116 15.09 -0.97 5.89
N LEU A 117 14.54 0.25 5.84
CA LEU A 117 13.10 0.48 5.86
C LEU A 117 12.55 0.60 4.44
N ILE A 118 11.66 -0.35 4.07
CA ILE A 118 10.98 -0.40 2.78
C ILE A 118 9.53 0.01 2.96
N LEU A 119 9.11 1.10 2.29
CA LEU A 119 7.72 1.50 2.23
C LEU A 119 7.08 0.98 0.94
N ASP A 120 6.10 0.08 1.09
CA ASP A 120 5.25 -0.35 0.01
C ASP A 120 4.14 0.68 -0.22
N GLU A 121 4.36 1.53 -1.22
CA GLU A 121 3.40 2.56 -1.66
C GLU A 121 2.66 2.16 -2.94
N ILE A 122 2.66 0.87 -3.27
CA ILE A 122 2.03 0.34 -4.49
C ILE A 122 0.54 0.66 -4.54
N GLN A 123 -0.15 0.61 -3.40
CA GLN A 123 -1.58 0.93 -3.34
C GLN A 123 -1.86 2.29 -2.71
N SER A 124 -1.09 2.71 -1.71
CA SER A 124 -1.30 3.93 -0.93
C SER A 124 -0.68 5.18 -1.54
N GLY A 125 0.28 5.01 -2.43
CA GLY A 125 0.98 6.10 -3.12
C GLY A 125 0.19 6.71 -4.29
N TYR A 126 0.86 7.57 -5.03
CA TYR A 126 0.31 8.31 -6.15
C TYR A 126 -0.98 9.04 -5.78
N GLY A 127 -0.92 9.86 -4.73
CA GLY A 127 -2.01 10.75 -4.32
C GLY A 127 -3.18 10.08 -3.61
N ARG A 128 -3.28 8.74 -3.65
CA ARG A 128 -4.41 7.96 -3.14
C ARG A 128 -4.83 8.32 -1.72
N SER A 129 -3.86 8.56 -0.85
CA SER A 129 -4.08 8.88 0.57
C SER A 129 -4.25 10.38 0.87
N GLY A 130 -4.30 11.27 -0.15
CA GLY A 130 -4.30 12.73 0.02
C GLY A 130 -2.89 13.30 0.29
N ARG A 131 -1.86 12.48 0.18
CA ARG A 131 -0.44 12.84 0.03
C ARG A 131 0.11 12.05 -1.14
N PHE A 132 1.19 12.53 -1.79
CA PHE A 132 1.76 11.79 -2.92
C PHE A 132 2.18 10.38 -2.51
N PHE A 133 2.83 10.24 -1.35
CA PHE A 133 3.07 8.97 -0.66
C PHE A 133 2.45 8.99 0.73
N ALA A 134 1.87 7.88 1.17
CA ALA A 134 1.19 7.79 2.46
C ALA A 134 2.14 7.97 3.66
N HIS A 135 3.41 7.54 3.56
CA HIS A 135 4.40 7.75 4.63
C HIS A 135 4.68 9.24 4.94
N GLN A 136 4.32 10.15 4.03
CA GLN A 136 4.44 11.58 4.25
C GLN A 136 3.51 12.11 5.36
N TRP A 137 2.45 11.36 5.71
CA TRP A 137 1.61 11.69 6.86
C TRP A 137 2.39 11.62 8.19
N ALA A 138 3.25 10.63 8.32
CA ALA A 138 4.13 10.49 9.48
C ALA A 138 5.37 11.40 9.43
N GLY A 139 5.65 12.05 8.29
CA GLY A 139 6.81 12.90 8.07
C GLY A 139 8.15 12.14 8.04
N ILE A 140 8.13 10.85 7.73
CA ILE A 140 9.33 10.02 7.66
C ILE A 140 9.91 9.96 6.24
N LYS A 141 11.18 9.56 6.15
CA LYS A 141 11.88 9.29 4.91
C LYS A 141 12.44 7.86 4.96
N PRO A 142 11.87 6.92 4.21
CA PRO A 142 12.36 5.54 4.16
C PRO A 142 13.62 5.42 3.31
N ASP A 143 14.25 4.25 3.35
CA ASP A 143 15.42 3.94 2.52
C ASP A 143 15.01 3.50 1.12
N ILE A 144 13.89 2.78 1.01
CA ILE A 144 13.33 2.32 -0.27
C ILE A 144 11.82 2.58 -0.29
N VAL A 145 11.30 3.04 -1.44
CA VAL A 145 9.86 3.13 -1.72
C VAL A 145 9.54 2.30 -2.96
N THR A 146 8.58 1.40 -2.86
CA THR A 146 8.08 0.62 -3.99
C THR A 146 6.78 1.20 -4.53
N MET A 147 6.65 1.23 -5.85
CA MET A 147 5.55 1.89 -6.56
C MET A 147 5.05 1.04 -7.72
N ALA A 148 3.76 1.14 -8.04
CA ALA A 148 3.12 0.59 -9.24
C ALA A 148 1.70 1.17 -9.41
N LYS A 149 0.74 0.38 -9.86
CA LYS A 149 -0.71 0.69 -9.98
C LYS A 149 -0.99 2.08 -10.56
N GLY A 150 -1.19 3.09 -9.69
CA GLY A 150 -1.46 4.47 -10.10
C GLY A 150 -0.36 5.15 -10.91
N MET A 151 0.85 4.56 -10.96
CA MET A 151 2.01 5.15 -11.63
C MET A 151 1.80 5.42 -13.12
N ALA A 152 1.02 4.58 -13.82
CA ALA A 152 0.69 4.77 -15.24
C ALA A 152 -0.78 4.44 -15.56
N ASN A 153 -1.68 4.63 -14.60
CA ASN A 153 -3.14 4.54 -14.76
C ASN A 153 -3.62 3.28 -15.52
N GLY A 154 -3.07 2.11 -15.17
CA GLY A 154 -3.43 0.82 -15.75
C GLY A 154 -2.43 0.26 -16.75
N PHE A 155 -1.49 1.03 -17.28
CA PHE A 155 -0.39 0.47 -18.05
C PHE A 155 0.59 -0.27 -17.12
N PRO A 156 1.07 -1.48 -17.47
CA PRO A 156 1.99 -2.25 -16.62
C PRO A 156 3.33 -1.52 -16.40
N ILE A 157 3.55 -1.05 -15.19
CA ILE A 157 4.79 -0.42 -14.74
C ILE A 157 4.92 -0.59 -13.23
N GLY A 158 6.13 -0.62 -12.75
CA GLY A 158 6.49 -0.50 -11.35
C GLY A 158 7.84 0.21 -11.21
N GLY A 159 8.16 0.61 -10.01
CA GLY A 159 9.41 1.29 -9.71
C GLY A 159 9.84 1.12 -8.27
N VAL A 160 11.15 1.24 -8.08
CA VAL A 160 11.79 1.25 -6.76
C VAL A 160 12.57 2.54 -6.66
N LEU A 161 12.15 3.45 -5.78
CA LEU A 161 12.95 4.61 -5.38
C LEU A 161 13.93 4.17 -4.31
N ILE A 162 15.20 4.46 -4.52
CA ILE A 162 16.31 3.95 -3.73
C ILE A 162 17.11 5.13 -3.17
N SER A 163 17.36 5.12 -1.85
CA SER A 163 18.22 6.10 -1.19
C SER A 163 19.60 6.16 -1.85
N PRO A 164 20.26 7.35 -1.90
CA PRO A 164 21.62 7.48 -2.39
C PRO A 164 22.67 6.70 -1.57
N GLU A 165 22.32 6.22 -0.38
CA GLU A 165 23.21 5.41 0.47
C GLU A 165 23.46 4.00 -0.09
N PHE A 166 22.66 3.56 -1.07
CA PHE A 166 22.83 2.25 -1.69
C PHE A 166 23.81 2.34 -2.86
N GLU A 167 24.85 1.50 -2.82
CA GLU A 167 25.78 1.37 -3.92
C GLU A 167 25.21 0.47 -5.02
N ALA A 168 25.18 1.01 -6.24
CA ALA A 168 24.71 0.26 -7.41
C ALA A 168 25.84 -0.59 -7.99
N THR A 169 25.64 -1.91 -8.05
CA THR A 169 26.56 -2.84 -8.69
C THR A 169 25.92 -3.44 -9.93
N LYS A 170 26.66 -3.49 -11.04
CA LYS A 170 26.19 -4.09 -12.30
C LYS A 170 25.76 -5.55 -12.11
N GLY A 171 24.53 -5.88 -12.52
CA GLY A 171 23.98 -7.22 -12.41
C GLY A 171 23.25 -7.52 -11.09
N MET A 172 23.28 -6.61 -10.12
CA MET A 172 22.56 -6.76 -8.86
C MET A 172 21.04 -6.88 -9.07
N LEU A 173 20.46 -6.01 -9.90
CA LEU A 173 19.09 -6.02 -10.33
C LEU A 173 19.01 -6.17 -11.86
N GLY A 174 17.89 -6.69 -12.37
CA GLY A 174 17.68 -6.85 -13.81
C GLY A 174 16.20 -6.98 -14.16
N THR A 175 15.86 -6.51 -15.35
CA THR A 175 14.52 -6.61 -15.94
C THR A 175 14.62 -6.52 -17.45
N THR A 176 13.77 -7.26 -18.18
CA THR A 176 13.74 -7.21 -19.64
C THR A 176 12.92 -6.02 -20.15
N PHE A 177 11.76 -5.78 -19.57
CA PHE A 177 10.81 -4.76 -20.05
C PHE A 177 10.68 -3.52 -19.15
N GLY A 178 11.33 -3.50 -18.00
CA GLY A 178 11.28 -2.37 -17.09
C GLY A 178 11.83 -1.09 -17.74
N GLY A 179 11.06 -0.01 -17.66
CA GLY A 179 11.42 1.27 -18.27
C GLY A 179 11.21 1.33 -19.79
N ASN A 180 10.40 0.43 -20.39
CA ASN A 180 10.07 0.53 -21.80
C ASN A 180 9.38 1.86 -22.15
N TYR A 181 9.54 2.29 -23.40
CA TYR A 181 9.09 3.63 -23.84
C TYR A 181 7.57 3.87 -23.68
N LEU A 182 6.74 2.84 -23.90
CA LEU A 182 5.29 2.97 -23.76
C LEU A 182 4.90 3.18 -22.29
N ALA A 183 5.47 2.39 -21.39
CA ALA A 183 5.25 2.54 -19.96
C ALA A 183 5.71 3.91 -19.45
N MET A 184 6.86 4.40 -19.93
CA MET A 184 7.39 5.71 -19.56
C MET A 184 6.53 6.85 -20.11
N ALA A 185 6.04 6.75 -21.34
CA ALA A 185 5.12 7.73 -21.91
C ALA A 185 3.81 7.81 -21.10
N ALA A 186 3.23 6.67 -20.72
CA ALA A 186 2.05 6.61 -19.88
C ALA A 186 2.31 7.19 -18.47
N ALA A 187 3.44 6.88 -17.85
CA ALA A 187 3.80 7.40 -16.52
C ALA A 187 4.05 8.92 -16.55
N ASN A 188 4.67 9.45 -17.61
CA ASN A 188 4.87 10.89 -17.78
C ASN A 188 3.52 11.61 -17.96
N ALA A 189 2.63 11.09 -18.79
CA ALA A 189 1.28 11.66 -18.96
C ALA A 189 0.52 11.71 -17.62
N VAL A 190 0.60 10.64 -16.83
CA VAL A 190 0.01 10.62 -15.47
C VAL A 190 0.65 11.67 -14.57
N ALA A 191 1.98 11.83 -14.59
CA ALA A 191 2.66 12.83 -13.78
C ALA A 191 2.27 14.28 -14.16
N ASP A 192 2.02 14.54 -15.45
CA ASP A 192 1.55 15.84 -15.92
C ASP A 192 0.11 16.11 -15.47
N ILE A 193 -0.80 15.15 -15.63
CA ILE A 193 -2.20 15.23 -15.14
C ILE A 193 -2.25 15.48 -13.62
N PHE A 194 -1.37 14.84 -12.85
CA PHE A 194 -1.28 15.10 -11.41
C PHE A 194 -1.01 16.57 -11.07
N LYS A 195 -0.17 17.25 -11.87
CA LYS A 195 0.14 18.67 -11.68
C LYS A 195 -0.99 19.57 -12.18
N GLU A 196 -1.55 19.25 -13.35
CA GLU A 196 -2.57 20.06 -14.02
C GLU A 196 -3.89 20.03 -13.27
N GLU A 197 -4.33 18.87 -12.79
CA GLU A 197 -5.64 18.67 -12.15
C GLU A 197 -5.59 18.69 -10.62
N ASN A 198 -4.41 18.92 -10.01
CA ASN A 198 -4.23 18.97 -8.56
C ASN A 198 -4.82 17.76 -7.80
N LEU A 199 -4.64 16.56 -8.37
CA LEU A 199 -5.31 15.32 -7.94
C LEU A 199 -5.05 14.94 -6.47
N VAL A 200 -3.89 15.30 -5.92
CA VAL A 200 -3.55 15.01 -4.51
C VAL A 200 -4.47 15.79 -3.56
N ALA A 201 -4.70 17.07 -3.84
CA ALA A 201 -5.60 17.90 -3.04
C ALA A 201 -7.06 17.46 -3.22
N ASN A 202 -7.48 17.12 -4.45
CA ASN A 202 -8.80 16.58 -4.71
C ASN A 202 -9.04 15.27 -3.92
N ALA A 203 -8.06 14.36 -3.91
CA ALA A 203 -8.16 13.11 -3.17
C ALA A 203 -8.32 13.35 -1.66
N LEU A 204 -7.66 14.37 -1.10
CA LEU A 204 -7.80 14.74 0.30
C LEU A 204 -9.20 15.31 0.57
N GLU A 205 -9.61 16.34 -0.16
CA GLU A 205 -10.86 17.05 0.05
C GLU A 205 -12.08 16.16 -0.16
N VAL A 206 -12.13 15.46 -1.30
CA VAL A 206 -13.27 14.58 -1.63
C VAL A 206 -13.26 13.32 -0.76
N GLY A 207 -12.09 12.82 -0.37
CA GLY A 207 -11.96 11.71 0.57
C GLY A 207 -12.47 12.05 1.98
N ASP A 208 -12.22 13.25 2.47
CA ASP A 208 -12.77 13.73 3.75
C ASP A 208 -14.28 13.94 3.66
N TYR A 209 -14.75 14.52 2.55
CA TYR A 209 -16.19 14.64 2.27
C TYR A 209 -16.87 13.26 2.25
N LEU A 210 -16.31 12.29 1.54
CA LEU A 210 -16.83 10.92 1.49
C LEU A 210 -16.94 10.30 2.89
N LYS A 211 -15.89 10.37 3.69
CA LYS A 211 -15.89 9.77 5.05
C LYS A 211 -16.95 10.40 5.96
N THR A 212 -17.09 11.74 5.92
CA THR A 212 -18.03 12.46 6.75
C THR A 212 -19.47 12.34 6.27
N SER A 213 -19.71 12.01 5.00
CA SER A 213 -21.04 11.83 4.43
C SER A 213 -21.61 10.41 4.62
N ILE A 214 -20.77 9.43 5.01
CA ILE A 214 -21.26 8.08 5.30
C ILE A 214 -22.27 8.13 6.46
N PRO A 215 -23.49 7.60 6.26
CA PRO A 215 -24.55 7.71 7.26
C PRO A 215 -24.21 6.91 8.53
N ALA A 216 -24.58 7.47 9.69
CA ALA A 216 -24.59 6.70 10.92
C ALA A 216 -25.61 5.55 10.79
N SER A 217 -25.19 4.33 11.06
CA SER A 217 -26.04 3.13 10.99
C SER A 217 -25.56 2.10 12.01
N PRO A 218 -26.47 1.41 12.71
CA PRO A 218 -26.08 0.32 13.62
C PRO A 218 -25.41 -0.85 12.90
N ARG A 219 -25.56 -0.95 11.56
CA ARG A 219 -24.88 -1.95 10.75
C ARG A 219 -23.40 -1.61 10.51
N ILE A 220 -23.02 -0.31 10.56
CA ILE A 220 -21.65 0.15 10.35
C ILE A 220 -20.93 0.17 11.69
N ARG A 221 -19.83 -0.56 11.77
CA ARG A 221 -18.95 -0.62 12.93
C ARG A 221 -17.96 0.54 12.96
N GLU A 222 -17.32 0.81 11.82
CA GLU A 222 -16.25 1.80 11.71
C GLU A 222 -16.11 2.29 10.27
N VAL A 223 -15.77 3.56 10.10
CA VAL A 223 -15.30 4.15 8.85
C VAL A 223 -13.90 4.67 9.06
N ARG A 224 -12.94 4.19 8.25
CA ARG A 224 -11.54 4.60 8.35
C ARG A 224 -10.93 4.82 6.97
N GLY A 225 -9.85 5.59 6.90
CA GLY A 225 -9.16 5.87 5.65
C GLY A 225 -8.48 7.23 5.63
N ARG A 226 -7.65 7.45 4.61
CA ARG A 226 -7.03 8.73 4.27
C ARG A 226 -7.22 9.00 2.79
N GLY A 227 -7.59 10.22 2.43
CA GLY A 227 -7.92 10.57 1.04
C GLY A 227 -9.00 9.64 0.47
N LEU A 228 -8.84 9.20 -0.77
CA LEU A 228 -9.73 8.28 -1.47
C LEU A 228 -9.36 6.79 -1.26
N MET A 229 -8.75 6.46 -0.14
CA MET A 229 -8.54 5.09 0.33
C MET A 229 -9.36 4.89 1.60
N VAL A 230 -10.63 4.47 1.44
CA VAL A 230 -11.63 4.43 2.52
C VAL A 230 -12.16 3.01 2.71
N GLY A 231 -12.32 2.60 3.95
CA GLY A 231 -12.93 1.35 4.36
C GLY A 231 -14.17 1.60 5.21
N ILE A 232 -15.25 0.86 4.93
CA ILE A 232 -16.46 0.83 5.75
C ILE A 232 -16.56 -0.58 6.32
N GLU A 233 -16.36 -0.71 7.62
CA GLU A 233 -16.46 -1.99 8.33
C GLU A 233 -17.86 -2.16 8.90
N PHE A 234 -18.45 -3.32 8.68
CA PHE A 234 -19.79 -3.68 9.12
C PHE A 234 -19.76 -4.68 10.27
N ASN A 235 -20.81 -4.69 11.09
CA ASN A 235 -21.01 -5.68 12.15
C ASN A 235 -21.39 -7.07 11.62
N GLU A 236 -21.65 -7.20 10.32
CA GLU A 236 -22.15 -8.38 9.63
C GLU A 236 -21.49 -8.59 8.25
N PRO A 237 -21.62 -9.76 7.64
CA PRO A 237 -21.15 -10.00 6.27
C PRO A 237 -21.82 -9.09 5.24
N ILE A 238 -21.02 -8.49 4.36
CA ILE A 238 -21.46 -7.46 3.40
C ILE A 238 -21.92 -8.01 2.04
N ALA A 239 -22.04 -9.33 1.88
CA ALA A 239 -22.35 -9.94 0.57
C ALA A 239 -23.68 -9.41 0.00
N GLU A 240 -24.72 -9.27 0.82
CA GLU A 240 -26.02 -8.73 0.44
C GLU A 240 -25.91 -7.24 0.07
N ILE A 241 -25.34 -6.41 0.96
CA ILE A 241 -25.19 -4.98 0.73
C ILE A 241 -24.42 -4.71 -0.58
N ARG A 242 -23.31 -5.43 -0.80
CA ARG A 242 -22.53 -5.31 -2.04
C ARG A 242 -23.30 -5.79 -3.26
N GLY A 243 -24.07 -6.86 -3.14
CA GLY A 243 -24.92 -7.38 -4.21
C GLY A 243 -25.96 -6.32 -4.63
N ARG A 244 -26.63 -5.70 -3.67
CA ARG A 244 -27.61 -4.63 -3.93
C ARG A 244 -26.95 -3.39 -4.52
N LEU A 245 -25.79 -2.94 -3.98
CA LEU A 245 -25.04 -1.84 -4.57
C LEU A 245 -24.67 -2.11 -6.04
N LEU A 246 -24.20 -3.33 -6.36
CA LEU A 246 -23.80 -3.68 -7.71
C LEU A 246 -24.98 -3.84 -8.67
N TYR A 247 -25.99 -4.65 -8.30
CA TYR A 247 -27.03 -5.08 -9.25
C TYR A 247 -28.24 -4.13 -9.29
N GLU A 248 -28.56 -3.45 -8.16
CA GLU A 248 -29.69 -2.52 -8.11
C GLU A 248 -29.24 -1.06 -8.34
N LYS A 249 -28.02 -0.69 -7.86
CA LYS A 249 -27.51 0.68 -7.90
C LYS A 249 -26.38 0.88 -8.90
N HIS A 250 -25.90 -0.18 -9.55
CA HIS A 250 -24.79 -0.16 -10.52
C HIS A 250 -23.49 0.42 -9.97
N ILE A 251 -23.24 0.26 -8.67
CA ILE A 251 -22.05 0.74 -7.98
C ILE A 251 -21.16 -0.46 -7.60
N PHE A 252 -19.99 -0.52 -8.24
CA PHE A 252 -18.98 -1.53 -7.93
C PHE A 252 -18.11 -1.10 -6.75
N THR A 253 -17.92 -1.99 -5.77
CA THR A 253 -17.07 -1.75 -4.60
C THR A 253 -16.04 -2.87 -4.40
N GLY A 254 -14.89 -2.52 -3.83
CA GLY A 254 -13.90 -3.50 -3.37
C GLY A 254 -14.33 -4.19 -2.06
N VAL A 255 -13.56 -5.21 -1.65
CA VAL A 255 -13.83 -5.97 -0.43
C VAL A 255 -12.53 -6.32 0.29
N SER A 256 -12.58 -6.41 1.62
CA SER A 256 -11.58 -7.06 2.45
C SER A 256 -12.27 -7.93 3.50
N GLY A 257 -11.86 -9.20 3.61
CA GLY A 257 -12.54 -10.16 4.47
C GLY A 257 -14.01 -10.32 4.11
N LYS A 258 -14.86 -10.54 5.12
CA LYS A 258 -16.29 -10.74 4.94
C LYS A 258 -17.13 -9.49 5.23
N ASN A 259 -16.60 -8.54 6.01
CA ASN A 259 -17.35 -7.47 6.66
C ASN A 259 -16.90 -6.07 6.22
N MET A 260 -15.98 -5.94 5.27
CA MET A 260 -15.39 -4.65 4.89
C MET A 260 -15.67 -4.33 3.43
N ILE A 261 -16.31 -3.19 3.16
CA ILE A 261 -16.31 -2.53 1.85
C ILE A 261 -15.08 -1.65 1.76
N ARG A 262 -14.32 -1.79 0.66
CA ARG A 262 -13.21 -0.89 0.34
C ARG A 262 -13.58 0.02 -0.82
N LEU A 263 -13.40 1.31 -0.63
CA LEU A 263 -13.60 2.34 -1.64
C LEU A 263 -12.23 2.85 -2.09
N LEU A 264 -11.91 2.60 -3.34
CA LEU A 264 -10.66 3.00 -4.02
C LEU A 264 -11.04 3.70 -5.34
N ALA A 265 -11.82 4.75 -5.21
CA ALA A 265 -12.38 5.49 -6.33
C ALA A 265 -11.29 6.19 -7.19
N PRO A 266 -11.57 6.59 -8.44
CA PRO A 266 -10.67 7.44 -9.22
C PRO A 266 -10.28 8.71 -8.46
N LEU A 267 -9.05 9.21 -8.66
CA LEU A 267 -8.60 10.45 -8.00
C LEU A 267 -9.34 11.70 -8.52
N THR A 268 -10.03 11.57 -9.64
CA THR A 268 -10.90 12.60 -10.25
C THR A 268 -12.33 12.57 -9.70
N LEU A 269 -12.64 11.71 -8.70
CA LEU A 269 -13.96 11.64 -8.06
C LEU A 269 -14.41 13.03 -7.60
N THR A 270 -15.68 13.38 -7.85
CA THR A 270 -16.29 14.62 -7.40
C THR A 270 -17.18 14.42 -6.19
N LYS A 271 -17.55 15.53 -5.50
CA LYS A 271 -18.54 15.46 -4.41
C LYS A 271 -19.91 14.99 -4.90
N ALA A 272 -20.30 15.33 -6.13
CA ALA A 272 -21.55 14.85 -6.73
C ALA A 272 -21.55 13.32 -6.91
N ASP A 273 -20.42 12.74 -7.32
CA ASP A 273 -20.29 11.28 -7.40
C ASP A 273 -20.38 10.63 -6.00
N VAL A 274 -19.82 11.30 -4.99
CA VAL A 274 -19.96 10.85 -3.59
C VAL A 274 -21.42 10.86 -3.17
N ASP A 275 -22.18 11.92 -3.48
CA ASP A 275 -23.60 12.03 -3.13
C ASP A 275 -24.42 10.89 -3.74
N ILE A 276 -24.16 10.53 -5.00
CA ILE A 276 -24.78 9.36 -5.66
C ILE A 276 -24.48 8.07 -4.88
N PHE A 277 -23.24 7.86 -4.47
CA PHE A 277 -22.86 6.69 -3.67
C PHE A 277 -23.55 6.70 -2.30
N ILE A 278 -23.59 7.84 -1.63
CA ILE A 278 -24.18 7.97 -0.28
C ILE A 278 -25.69 7.70 -0.32
N ASP A 279 -26.40 8.20 -1.32
CA ASP A 279 -27.84 7.96 -1.46
C ASP A 279 -28.12 6.47 -1.75
N ALA A 280 -27.33 5.86 -2.65
CA ALA A 280 -27.41 4.43 -2.91
C ALA A 280 -27.09 3.58 -1.64
N LEU A 281 -26.08 4.00 -0.85
CA LEU A 281 -25.73 3.32 0.39
C LEU A 281 -26.86 3.38 1.43
N LYS A 282 -27.51 4.54 1.59
CA LYS A 282 -28.67 4.71 2.50
C LYS A 282 -29.82 3.76 2.16
N GLU A 283 -30.09 3.55 0.87
CA GLU A 283 -31.17 2.68 0.42
C GLU A 283 -30.90 1.18 0.64
N VAL A 284 -29.63 0.77 0.73
CA VAL A 284 -29.25 -0.63 0.93
C VAL A 284 -28.89 -0.97 2.38
N LEU A 285 -28.75 0.06 3.25
CA LEU A 285 -28.57 -0.09 4.69
C LEU A 285 -29.90 -0.38 5.41
#